data_d57dabfd468bf522c559f1bbd06bc30a
#
_entry.id   d57dabfd468bf522c559f1bbd06bc30a
#
_cell.length_a   1.000
_cell.length_b   1.000
_cell.length_c   1.000
_cell.angle_alpha   90.00
_cell.angle_beta   90.00
_cell.angle_gamma   90.00
#
_symmetry.space_group_name_H-M   'P 1'
#
loop_
_entity.id
_entity.type
_entity.pdbx_description
1 polymer ?
#
loop_
_entity_poly.entity_id
_entity_poly.type
_entity_poly.pdbx_seq_one_letter_code
_entity_poly.pdbx_strand_id
1 'polypeptide(L)'
;RVIATPVGGGFGGKSDPFPHEFCAAKLSMVTGRPVKITLTREEVFYAHRGRHPVLMNVKLGVKNDGSITALDFQSFVDGGAYGSYGVASTYYTGALQTVTYKIPAYRFRGVRIFTNKPPCGPKRGHGTPQPRYALEIHLDRVANALGIDPAAYRKSILVDEYSMTVNHMRVTSCGLGECIDKVCEGSKFDSLHGALPPGKGVGLAVGSYLSGAGLPIYWNKMPHTSVDLKIDRGGGVTAKCMQIDIGQGSDSVLAMTVAEILGINPADVNLVCADTDTTPIDLGAYSSRVTFMMGNAAIEAAKKLRMKLFAAVAEELHISDEALSKGTERLQSAAGQIVHEAAGAPTGKNLSFLRAVELAEAKFGQLSSTGSFTPQKLGGPYKGSGVGPTPAYSYS
;
A
#
# COMPACT_ATOMS: atom_id res chain seq x y z
N ARG A 1 -18.26 21.17 -1.98
CA ARG A 1 -17.51 20.38 -2.95
C ARG A 1 -16.02 20.55 -2.70
N VAL A 2 -15.26 19.47 -2.70
CA VAL A 2 -13.81 19.47 -2.59
C VAL A 2 -13.24 18.77 -3.83
N ILE A 3 -12.29 19.45 -4.48
CA ILE A 3 -11.62 18.93 -5.66
C ILE A 3 -10.12 18.93 -5.35
N ALA A 4 -9.46 17.79 -5.52
CA ALA A 4 -8.01 17.74 -5.40
C ALA A 4 -7.34 18.43 -6.59
N THR A 5 -6.31 19.18 -6.29
CA THR A 5 -5.40 19.76 -7.28
C THR A 5 -4.11 18.95 -7.33
N PRO A 6 -3.23 19.15 -8.34
CA PRO A 6 -1.91 18.52 -8.34
C PRO A 6 -1.17 18.74 -7.01
N VAL A 7 -0.72 17.67 -6.39
CA VAL A 7 -0.09 17.70 -5.07
C VAL A 7 1.40 17.37 -5.19
N GLY A 8 2.26 18.26 -4.74
CA GLY A 8 3.72 18.11 -4.79
C GLY A 8 4.30 17.18 -3.71
N GLY A 9 3.73 15.98 -3.56
CA GLY A 9 4.12 15.01 -2.54
C GLY A 9 3.42 15.22 -1.20
N GLY A 10 3.29 14.16 -0.41
CA GLY A 10 2.69 14.19 0.93
C GLY A 10 3.60 13.54 1.97
N PHE A 11 4.12 12.35 1.64
CA PHE A 11 5.01 11.55 2.49
C PHE A 11 4.48 11.32 3.91
N GLY A 12 3.15 11.41 4.10
CA GLY A 12 2.47 11.33 5.38
C GLY A 12 2.22 12.69 6.06
N GLY A 13 2.94 13.75 5.71
CA GLY A 13 2.79 15.06 6.33
C GLY A 13 1.49 15.79 5.98
N LYS A 14 0.75 15.35 4.97
CA LYS A 14 -0.54 15.93 4.53
C LYS A 14 -1.73 15.02 4.82
N SER A 15 -1.61 14.11 5.79
CA SER A 15 -2.66 13.11 6.10
C SER A 15 -3.82 13.69 6.92
N ASP A 16 -3.56 14.69 7.75
CA ASP A 16 -4.58 15.37 8.53
C ASP A 16 -4.83 16.77 7.96
N PRO A 17 -6.04 17.32 8.07
CA PRO A 17 -6.26 18.72 7.73
C PRO A 17 -5.46 19.65 8.64
N PHE A 18 -5.09 20.79 8.09
CA PHE A 18 -4.37 21.84 8.81
C PHE A 18 -5.33 22.98 9.18
N PRO A 19 -5.09 23.69 10.29
CA PRO A 19 -5.94 24.83 10.69
C PRO A 19 -6.09 25.90 9.61
N HIS A 20 -5.06 26.18 8.82
CA HIS A 20 -5.11 27.17 7.75
C HIS A 20 -6.05 26.79 6.59
N GLU A 21 -6.32 25.50 6.36
CA GLU A 21 -7.30 25.04 5.37
C GLU A 21 -8.72 25.43 5.78
N PHE A 22 -9.07 25.25 7.07
CA PHE A 22 -10.34 25.70 7.62
C PHE A 22 -10.45 27.23 7.63
N CYS A 23 -9.34 27.94 7.94
CA CYS A 23 -9.30 29.39 7.89
C CYS A 23 -9.56 29.91 6.48
N ALA A 24 -8.92 29.33 5.47
CA ALA A 24 -9.14 29.72 4.07
C ALA A 24 -10.60 29.52 3.65
N ALA A 25 -11.19 28.37 3.97
CA ALA A 25 -12.59 28.09 3.67
C ALA A 25 -13.53 29.08 4.38
N LYS A 26 -13.33 29.31 5.68
CA LYS A 26 -14.16 30.25 6.45
C LYS A 26 -14.06 31.67 5.96
N LEU A 27 -12.86 32.15 5.66
CA LEU A 27 -12.63 33.49 5.11
C LEU A 27 -13.32 33.66 3.75
N SER A 28 -13.24 32.64 2.89
CA SER A 28 -13.95 32.67 1.61
C SER A 28 -15.48 32.77 1.79
N MET A 29 -16.03 32.02 2.75
CA MET A 29 -17.47 32.10 3.07
C MET A 29 -17.90 33.46 3.61
N VAL A 30 -17.06 34.09 4.44
CA VAL A 30 -17.38 35.40 5.05
C VAL A 30 -17.23 36.54 4.06
N THR A 31 -16.22 36.49 3.22
CA THR A 31 -15.92 37.58 2.27
C THR A 31 -16.66 37.43 0.94
N GLY A 32 -17.19 36.25 0.61
CA GLY A 32 -17.72 35.94 -0.71
C GLY A 32 -16.67 35.95 -1.84
N ARG A 33 -15.39 35.87 -1.50
CA ARG A 33 -14.26 35.96 -2.44
C ARG A 33 -13.34 34.73 -2.34
N PRO A 34 -12.60 34.39 -3.41
CA PRO A 34 -11.55 33.38 -3.35
C PRO A 34 -10.47 33.75 -2.32
N VAL A 35 -10.07 32.79 -1.50
CA VAL A 35 -9.01 32.93 -0.50
C VAL A 35 -7.95 31.89 -0.72
N LYS A 36 -6.69 32.31 -0.73
CA LYS A 36 -5.50 31.44 -0.81
C LYS A 36 -4.59 31.71 0.36
N ILE A 37 -4.14 30.66 1.04
CA ILE A 37 -3.11 30.73 2.10
C ILE A 37 -1.91 29.92 1.62
N THR A 38 -0.73 30.53 1.65
CA THR A 38 0.53 29.89 1.29
C THR A 38 1.52 30.11 2.43
N LEU A 39 2.03 29.01 2.99
CA LEU A 39 3.06 29.08 4.03
C LEU A 39 4.43 29.35 3.40
N THR A 40 5.22 30.20 4.05
CA THR A 40 6.64 30.35 3.74
C THR A 40 7.40 29.07 4.13
N ARG A 41 8.65 28.95 3.68
CA ARG A 41 9.49 27.80 4.07
C ARG A 41 9.71 27.74 5.59
N GLU A 42 9.86 28.85 6.24
CA GLU A 42 10.02 28.92 7.68
C GLU A 42 8.74 28.49 8.41
N GLU A 43 7.58 29.01 8.00
CA GLU A 43 6.29 28.61 8.55
C GLU A 43 6.01 27.12 8.38
N VAL A 44 6.45 26.50 7.27
CA VAL A 44 6.34 25.04 7.08
C VAL A 44 7.11 24.27 8.15
N PHE A 45 8.29 24.74 8.60
CA PHE A 45 9.03 24.07 9.67
C PHE A 45 8.34 24.11 11.02
N TYR A 46 7.53 25.14 11.27
CA TYR A 46 6.77 25.26 12.52
C TYR A 46 5.37 24.62 12.46
N ALA A 47 4.72 24.70 11.32
CA ALA A 47 3.33 24.26 11.17
C ALA A 47 3.18 22.83 10.67
N HIS A 48 4.13 22.34 9.83
CA HIS A 48 4.04 21.02 9.21
C HIS A 48 4.48 19.92 10.19
N ARG A 49 3.79 18.80 10.15
CA ARG A 49 4.09 17.65 11.01
C ARG A 49 5.37 16.95 10.58
N GLY A 50 6.30 16.80 11.53
CA GLY A 50 7.58 16.15 11.34
C GLY A 50 7.58 14.69 11.82
N ARG A 51 8.72 14.00 11.61
CA ARG A 51 8.97 12.68 12.17
C ARG A 51 9.17 12.80 13.68
N HIS A 52 8.59 11.87 14.44
CA HIS A 52 8.76 11.80 15.87
C HIS A 52 10.22 11.51 16.26
N PRO A 53 10.84 12.27 17.16
CA PRO A 53 12.00 11.81 17.92
C PRO A 53 11.59 10.64 18.81
N VAL A 54 12.44 9.62 18.93
CA VAL A 54 12.12 8.42 19.73
C VAL A 54 13.35 7.99 20.52
N LEU A 55 13.19 7.87 21.84
CA LEU A 55 14.15 7.20 22.69
C LEU A 55 13.77 5.72 22.80
N MET A 56 14.74 4.83 22.57
CA MET A 56 14.47 3.39 22.48
C MET A 56 15.42 2.61 23.40
N ASN A 57 14.86 1.66 24.14
CA ASN A 57 15.61 0.66 24.89
C ASN A 57 15.36 -0.71 24.25
N VAL A 58 16.43 -1.37 23.81
CA VAL A 58 16.36 -2.67 23.15
C VAL A 58 17.18 -3.68 23.93
N LYS A 59 16.55 -4.79 24.32
CA LYS A 59 17.22 -5.96 24.87
C LYS A 59 16.89 -7.17 24.01
N LEU A 60 17.91 -7.85 23.52
CA LEU A 60 17.78 -9.03 22.67
C LEU A 60 18.44 -10.22 23.36
N GLY A 61 17.71 -11.28 23.57
CA GLY A 61 18.25 -12.57 24.00
C GLY A 61 18.64 -13.39 22.76
N VAL A 62 19.89 -13.87 22.74
CA VAL A 62 20.44 -14.63 21.61
C VAL A 62 21.24 -15.81 22.16
N LYS A 63 21.12 -16.98 21.56
CA LYS A 63 21.94 -18.14 21.82
C LYS A 63 23.29 -18.04 21.13
N ASN A 64 24.25 -18.91 21.52
CA ASN A 64 25.58 -18.96 20.91
C ASN A 64 25.52 -19.34 19.39
N ASP A 65 24.45 -20.00 18.95
CA ASP A 65 24.21 -20.31 17.52
C ASP A 65 23.63 -19.15 16.73
N GLY A 66 23.41 -17.99 17.37
CA GLY A 66 22.81 -16.80 16.74
C GLY A 66 21.30 -16.75 16.81
N SER A 67 20.59 -17.81 17.20
CA SER A 67 19.14 -17.81 17.25
C SER A 67 18.59 -16.86 18.32
N ILE A 68 17.61 -16.02 17.92
CA ILE A 68 16.94 -15.09 18.84
C ILE A 68 16.01 -15.88 19.77
N THR A 69 16.06 -15.59 21.07
CA THR A 69 15.18 -16.18 22.08
C THR A 69 14.08 -15.23 22.54
N ALA A 70 14.37 -13.93 22.64
CA ALA A 70 13.41 -12.92 23.05
C ALA A 70 13.84 -11.52 22.62
N LEU A 71 12.86 -10.63 22.45
CA LEU A 71 13.06 -9.20 22.29
C LEU A 71 12.23 -8.43 23.32
N ASP A 72 12.87 -7.60 24.13
CA ASP A 72 12.23 -6.59 24.98
C ASP A 72 12.51 -5.21 24.37
N PHE A 73 11.46 -4.54 23.92
CA PHE A 73 11.54 -3.29 23.19
C PHE A 73 10.70 -2.21 23.85
N GLN A 74 11.33 -1.09 24.21
CA GLN A 74 10.64 0.06 24.79
C GLN A 74 10.88 1.28 23.92
N SER A 75 9.83 2.04 23.64
CA SER A 75 9.91 3.28 22.89
C SER A 75 9.21 4.42 23.60
N PHE A 76 9.88 5.54 23.76
CA PHE A 76 9.35 6.80 24.25
C PHE A 76 9.32 7.78 23.07
N VAL A 77 8.10 8.08 22.60
CA VAL A 77 7.85 8.83 21.39
C VAL A 77 7.53 10.28 21.72
N ASP A 78 8.38 11.22 21.33
CA ASP A 78 8.07 12.65 21.46
C ASP A 78 7.02 13.02 20.40
N GLY A 79 5.82 13.35 20.85
CA GLY A 79 4.69 13.69 20.00
C GLY A 79 4.61 15.15 19.61
N GLY A 80 5.40 16.02 20.24
CA GLY A 80 5.18 17.45 20.14
C GLY A 80 3.85 17.87 20.76
N ALA A 81 3.34 19.02 20.35
CA ALA A 81 2.02 19.51 20.72
C ALA A 81 0.92 18.79 19.91
N TYR A 82 -0.26 18.65 20.51
CA TYR A 82 -1.47 18.05 19.91
C TYR A 82 -1.43 16.57 19.56
N GLY A 83 -2.55 16.06 19.09
CA GLY A 83 -2.76 14.63 18.89
C GLY A 83 -2.18 14.07 17.61
N SER A 84 -2.54 14.59 16.44
CA SER A 84 -2.29 13.99 15.14
C SER A 84 -2.46 12.45 15.15
N TYR A 85 -1.79 11.70 14.31
CA TYR A 85 -1.79 10.22 14.33
C TYR A 85 -0.82 9.61 15.36
N GLY A 86 -0.61 10.23 16.51
CA GLY A 86 0.39 9.81 17.48
C GLY A 86 0.18 8.43 18.09
N VAL A 87 -1.08 7.99 18.25
CA VAL A 87 -1.40 6.62 18.70
C VAL A 87 -0.86 5.60 17.70
N ALA A 88 -1.10 5.80 16.41
CA ALA A 88 -0.61 4.94 15.37
C ALA A 88 0.92 4.93 15.29
N SER A 89 1.56 6.11 15.39
CA SER A 89 3.03 6.21 15.41
C SER A 89 3.63 5.38 16.53
N THR A 90 3.11 5.52 17.75
CA THR A 90 3.60 4.78 18.93
C THR A 90 3.38 3.28 18.75
N TYR A 91 2.22 2.86 18.27
CA TYR A 91 1.92 1.46 18.00
C TYR A 91 2.91 0.86 16.98
N TYR A 92 3.16 1.54 15.87
CA TYR A 92 4.05 1.04 14.83
C TYR A 92 5.52 0.97 15.24
N THR A 93 5.97 1.67 16.30
CA THR A 93 7.34 1.51 16.79
C THR A 93 7.61 0.07 17.26
N GLY A 94 6.57 -0.66 17.69
CA GLY A 94 6.70 -2.05 18.12
C GLY A 94 6.13 -3.08 17.15
N ALA A 95 5.04 -2.75 16.49
CA ALA A 95 4.21 -3.73 15.80
C ALA A 95 4.96 -4.51 14.71
N LEU A 96 5.80 -3.84 13.90
CA LEU A 96 6.43 -4.44 12.72
C LEU A 96 7.81 -5.04 12.95
N GLN A 97 8.28 -5.15 14.20
CA GLN A 97 9.60 -5.76 14.47
C GLN A 97 9.62 -7.25 14.14
N THR A 98 8.51 -7.92 14.38
CA THR A 98 8.37 -9.37 14.26
C THR A 98 8.11 -9.88 12.84
N VAL A 99 7.77 -8.99 11.89
CA VAL A 99 7.50 -9.39 10.50
C VAL A 99 8.75 -9.50 9.64
N THR A 100 9.91 -9.19 10.21
CA THR A 100 11.21 -9.27 9.51
C THR A 100 12.03 -10.45 10.00
N TYR A 101 12.06 -10.65 11.33
CA TYR A 101 12.90 -11.65 11.97
C TYR A 101 12.10 -12.59 12.87
N LYS A 102 12.57 -13.82 13.01
CA LYS A 102 12.01 -14.83 13.93
C LYS A 102 12.24 -14.40 15.38
N ILE A 103 11.20 -13.91 16.02
CA ILE A 103 11.22 -13.46 17.42
C ILE A 103 10.19 -14.30 18.19
N PRO A 104 10.59 -15.36 18.89
CA PRO A 104 9.67 -16.28 19.54
C PRO A 104 9.00 -15.71 20.79
N ALA A 105 9.66 -14.79 21.50
CA ALA A 105 9.09 -14.08 22.66
C ALA A 105 9.29 -12.58 22.51
N TYR A 106 8.22 -11.80 22.67
CA TYR A 106 8.25 -10.37 22.44
C TYR A 106 7.52 -9.59 23.54
N ARG A 107 8.18 -8.63 24.12
CA ARG A 107 7.60 -7.64 25.01
C ARG A 107 7.79 -6.26 24.42
N PHE A 108 6.69 -5.53 24.26
CA PHE A 108 6.71 -4.16 23.77
C PHE A 108 6.04 -3.20 24.73
N ARG A 109 6.68 -2.06 24.98
CA ARG A 109 6.11 -0.92 25.69
C ARG A 109 6.34 0.34 24.90
N GLY A 110 5.28 0.94 24.37
CA GLY A 110 5.29 2.24 23.70
C GLY A 110 4.62 3.31 24.57
N VAL A 111 5.31 4.44 24.74
CA VAL A 111 4.79 5.61 25.46
C VAL A 111 4.92 6.83 24.56
N ARG A 112 3.83 7.57 24.36
CA ARG A 112 3.85 8.87 23.71
C ARG A 112 3.85 9.97 24.73
N ILE A 113 4.71 10.97 24.52
CA ILE A 113 4.88 12.12 25.41
C ILE A 113 4.51 13.38 24.63
N PHE A 114 3.67 14.21 25.22
CA PHE A 114 3.40 15.54 24.69
C PHE A 114 4.47 16.53 25.16
N THR A 115 4.90 17.39 24.26
CA THR A 115 5.91 18.42 24.52
C THR A 115 5.51 19.74 23.84
N ASN A 116 6.16 20.84 24.24
CA ASN A 116 5.94 22.16 23.65
C ASN A 116 6.74 22.37 22.34
N LYS A 117 6.98 21.31 21.58
CA LYS A 117 7.62 21.34 20.27
C LYS A 117 6.55 21.37 19.16
N PRO A 118 6.93 21.69 17.91
CA PRO A 118 6.05 21.51 16.78
C PRO A 118 5.45 20.11 16.73
N PRO A 119 4.19 19.94 16.28
CA PRO A 119 3.53 18.66 16.30
C PRO A 119 4.22 17.64 15.41
N CYS A 120 4.33 16.41 15.89
CA CYS A 120 4.80 15.27 15.12
C CYS A 120 3.63 14.45 14.58
N GLY A 121 3.80 13.90 13.39
CA GLY A 121 2.78 13.09 12.72
C GLY A 121 3.36 12.03 11.80
N PRO A 122 2.55 11.46 10.93
CA PRO A 122 3.00 10.50 9.94
C PRO A 122 4.12 11.07 9.09
N LYS A 123 5.15 10.29 8.86
CA LYS A 123 6.20 10.59 7.91
C LYS A 123 6.72 9.29 7.33
N ARG A 124 6.97 9.25 6.03
CA ARG A 124 7.42 8.09 5.23
C ARG A 124 7.96 6.94 6.07
N GLY A 125 7.22 5.81 6.11
CA GLY A 125 7.49 4.71 7.05
C GLY A 125 6.91 4.90 8.46
N HIS A 126 5.85 5.65 8.62
CA HIS A 126 5.07 6.00 9.83
C HIS A 126 5.39 5.13 11.06
N GLY A 127 6.24 5.63 12.00
CA GLY A 127 6.63 4.96 13.24
C GLY A 127 7.67 3.84 13.10
N THR A 128 8.06 3.42 11.91
CA THR A 128 8.90 2.23 11.71
C THR A 128 10.40 2.49 11.50
N PRO A 129 10.87 3.59 10.89
CA PRO A 129 12.31 3.76 10.66
C PRO A 129 13.15 3.83 11.93
N GLN A 130 12.65 4.51 12.96
CA GLN A 130 13.38 4.68 14.20
C GLN A 130 13.63 3.33 14.91
N PRO A 131 12.60 2.50 15.19
CA PRO A 131 12.83 1.21 15.84
C PRO A 131 13.59 0.23 14.95
N ARG A 132 13.45 0.34 13.64
CA ARG A 132 14.27 -0.45 12.73
C ARG A 132 15.76 -0.08 12.83
N TYR A 133 16.07 1.21 12.84
CA TYR A 133 17.43 1.67 13.09
C TYR A 133 18.03 1.07 14.38
N ALA A 134 17.27 1.11 15.48
CA ALA A 134 17.75 0.57 16.74
C ALA A 134 17.98 -0.95 16.69
N LEU A 135 17.06 -1.70 16.09
CA LEU A 135 17.17 -3.15 15.98
C LEU A 135 18.32 -3.57 15.06
N GLU A 136 18.46 -2.93 13.90
CA GLU A 136 19.50 -3.27 12.92
C GLU A 136 20.90 -3.03 13.46
N ILE A 137 21.14 -1.90 14.15
CA ILE A 137 22.43 -1.67 14.85
C ILE A 137 22.66 -2.71 15.96
N HIS A 138 21.61 -3.11 16.65
CA HIS A 138 21.73 -4.11 17.71
C HIS A 138 22.08 -5.49 17.13
N LEU A 139 21.51 -5.85 15.98
CA LEU A 139 21.86 -7.08 15.24
C LEU A 139 23.31 -7.07 14.75
N ASP A 140 23.83 -5.94 14.27
CA ASP A 140 25.25 -5.82 13.92
C ASP A 140 26.16 -6.07 15.12
N ARG A 141 25.80 -5.53 16.30
CA ARG A 141 26.55 -5.80 17.55
C ARG A 141 26.53 -7.28 17.92
N VAL A 142 25.39 -7.96 17.73
CA VAL A 142 25.26 -9.40 17.95
C VAL A 142 26.11 -10.18 16.96
N ALA A 143 26.03 -9.88 15.67
CA ALA A 143 26.82 -10.52 14.63
C ALA A 143 28.33 -10.41 14.92
N ASN A 144 28.79 -9.20 15.27
CA ASN A 144 30.17 -8.95 15.64
C ASN A 144 30.61 -9.74 16.93
N ALA A 145 29.75 -9.79 17.93
CA ALA A 145 30.05 -10.51 19.18
C ALA A 145 30.14 -12.03 18.98
N LEU A 146 29.40 -12.56 18.02
CA LEU A 146 29.38 -13.97 17.63
C LEU A 146 30.41 -14.32 16.54
N GLY A 147 31.06 -13.34 15.92
CA GLY A 147 32.00 -13.54 14.83
C GLY A 147 31.29 -14.01 13.53
N ILE A 148 30.01 -13.67 13.35
CA ILE A 148 29.20 -14.05 12.19
C ILE A 148 29.11 -12.86 11.21
N ASP A 149 29.19 -13.14 9.92
CA ASP A 149 28.96 -12.10 8.90
C ASP A 149 27.57 -11.47 9.06
N PRO A 150 27.42 -10.13 9.02
CA PRO A 150 26.15 -9.45 9.26
C PRO A 150 25.04 -9.82 8.27
N ALA A 151 25.37 -10.09 7.00
CA ALA A 151 24.40 -10.51 5.99
C ALA A 151 23.94 -11.95 6.24
N ALA A 152 24.90 -12.86 6.47
CA ALA A 152 24.61 -14.25 6.80
C ALA A 152 23.78 -14.35 8.09
N TYR A 153 24.11 -13.56 9.11
CA TYR A 153 23.34 -13.52 10.35
C TYR A 153 21.87 -13.14 10.09
N ARG A 154 21.63 -12.04 9.36
CA ARG A 154 20.27 -11.62 9.05
C ARG A 154 19.51 -12.70 8.30
N LYS A 155 20.12 -13.32 7.29
CA LYS A 155 19.49 -14.42 6.54
C LYS A 155 19.10 -15.60 7.43
N SER A 156 19.91 -15.96 8.42
CA SER A 156 19.64 -17.09 9.32
C SER A 156 18.44 -16.88 10.25
N ILE A 157 18.09 -15.62 10.52
CA ILE A 157 17.01 -15.26 11.45
C ILE A 157 15.78 -14.67 10.77
N LEU A 158 15.70 -14.66 9.42
CA LEU A 158 14.53 -14.15 8.69
C LEU A 158 13.26 -14.91 9.08
N VAL A 159 12.13 -14.19 9.07
CA VAL A 159 10.82 -14.80 9.25
C VAL A 159 10.51 -15.76 8.09
N ASP A 160 9.80 -16.82 8.38
CA ASP A 160 9.37 -17.77 7.34
C ASP A 160 8.15 -17.22 6.58
N GLU A 161 8.07 -17.55 5.29
CA GLU A 161 6.87 -17.34 4.50
C GLU A 161 5.70 -18.17 5.07
N TYR A 162 4.48 -17.68 4.82
CA TYR A 162 3.23 -18.32 5.28
C TYR A 162 3.19 -18.62 6.77
N SER A 163 3.87 -17.79 7.57
CA SER A 163 3.97 -17.94 9.03
C SER A 163 3.11 -16.92 9.79
N MET A 164 2.96 -17.16 11.08
CA MET A 164 2.31 -16.26 12.02
C MET A 164 3.35 -15.78 13.04
N THR A 165 3.48 -14.47 13.19
CA THR A 165 4.39 -13.89 14.18
C THR A 165 3.85 -14.03 15.61
N VAL A 166 4.71 -13.84 16.60
CA VAL A 166 4.35 -13.93 18.04
C VAL A 166 3.29 -12.89 18.44
N ASN A 167 3.18 -11.77 17.75
CA ASN A 167 2.15 -10.75 17.94
C ASN A 167 1.00 -10.85 16.90
N HIS A 168 0.81 -12.06 16.36
CA HIS A 168 -0.32 -12.44 15.50
C HIS A 168 -0.41 -11.65 14.17
N MET A 169 0.73 -11.39 13.56
CA MET A 169 0.79 -10.88 12.20
C MET A 169 1.03 -12.01 11.22
N ARG A 170 0.26 -12.05 10.15
CA ARG A 170 0.38 -13.08 9.12
C ARG A 170 1.35 -12.63 8.05
N VAL A 171 2.48 -13.33 7.92
CA VAL A 171 3.41 -13.19 6.81
C VAL A 171 2.97 -14.12 5.69
N THR A 172 2.69 -13.61 4.50
CA THR A 172 2.27 -14.41 3.34
C THR A 172 3.42 -14.72 2.40
N SER A 173 4.29 -13.75 2.15
CA SER A 173 5.48 -13.90 1.32
C SER A 173 6.63 -13.07 1.90
N CYS A 174 7.85 -13.48 1.68
CA CYS A 174 9.03 -12.77 2.14
C CYS A 174 10.22 -13.01 1.20
N GLY A 175 10.42 -12.14 0.23
CA GLY A 175 11.56 -12.18 -0.69
C GLY A 175 12.86 -11.58 -0.14
N LEU A 176 12.95 -11.39 1.19
CA LEU A 176 14.03 -10.63 1.81
C LEU A 176 15.40 -11.30 1.69
N GLY A 177 15.44 -12.65 1.74
CA GLY A 177 16.68 -13.39 1.53
C GLY A 177 17.30 -13.12 0.16
N GLU A 178 16.49 -13.15 -0.89
CA GLU A 178 16.91 -12.82 -2.25
C GLU A 178 17.34 -11.34 -2.38
N CYS A 179 16.65 -10.43 -1.70
CA CYS A 179 17.04 -9.00 -1.67
C CYS A 179 18.43 -8.81 -1.04
N ILE A 180 18.71 -9.49 0.08
CA ILE A 180 20.02 -9.44 0.73
C ILE A 180 21.10 -9.99 -0.22
N ASP A 181 20.88 -11.13 -0.85
CA ASP A 181 21.85 -11.71 -1.80
C ASP A 181 22.17 -10.76 -2.95
N LYS A 182 21.15 -10.22 -3.61
CA LYS A 182 21.32 -9.29 -4.73
C LYS A 182 22.02 -7.99 -4.32
N VAL A 183 21.69 -7.45 -3.15
CA VAL A 183 22.34 -6.23 -2.65
C VAL A 183 23.80 -6.49 -2.28
N CYS A 184 24.09 -7.60 -1.62
CA CYS A 184 25.47 -7.96 -1.26
C CYS A 184 26.34 -8.20 -2.49
N GLU A 185 25.82 -8.93 -3.49
CA GLU A 185 26.51 -9.16 -4.77
C GLU A 185 26.74 -7.83 -5.52
N GLY A 186 25.67 -7.04 -5.73
CA GLY A 186 25.76 -5.80 -6.51
C GLY A 186 26.61 -4.72 -5.86
N SER A 187 26.68 -4.66 -4.54
CA SER A 187 27.52 -3.72 -3.79
C SER A 187 28.92 -4.25 -3.49
N LYS A 188 29.19 -5.52 -3.76
CA LYS A 188 30.43 -6.21 -3.35
C LYS A 188 30.62 -6.17 -1.82
N PHE A 189 29.52 -6.29 -1.08
CA PHE A 189 29.51 -6.12 0.38
C PHE A 189 30.58 -6.98 1.08
N ASP A 190 30.67 -8.26 0.74
CA ASP A 190 31.59 -9.22 1.38
C ASP A 190 33.07 -8.81 1.24
N SER A 191 33.43 -8.15 0.14
CA SER A 191 34.81 -7.69 -0.08
C SER A 191 35.10 -6.31 0.51
N LEU A 192 34.07 -5.51 0.77
CA LEU A 192 34.19 -4.14 1.26
C LEU A 192 33.98 -4.04 2.79
N HIS A 193 33.17 -4.92 3.37
CA HIS A 193 32.87 -4.91 4.79
C HIS A 193 34.11 -5.23 5.62
N GLY A 194 34.49 -4.29 6.48
CA GLY A 194 35.70 -4.40 7.30
C GLY A 194 37.04 -4.15 6.58
N ALA A 195 37.04 -3.99 5.24
CA ALA A 195 38.25 -3.81 4.43
C ALA A 195 38.48 -2.38 3.93
N LEU A 196 37.53 -1.47 4.20
CA LEU A 196 37.64 -0.08 3.74
C LEU A 196 38.61 0.75 4.58
N PRO A 197 39.32 1.72 3.95
CA PRO A 197 40.25 2.58 4.67
C PRO A 197 39.54 3.47 5.70
N PRO A 198 40.25 4.02 6.69
CA PRO A 198 39.68 4.92 7.69
C PRO A 198 38.86 6.06 7.07
N GLY A 199 37.69 6.33 7.68
CA GLY A 199 36.74 7.32 7.19
C GLY A 199 35.74 6.81 6.12
N LYS A 200 35.85 5.56 5.72
CA LYS A 200 34.89 4.89 4.82
C LYS A 200 34.27 3.67 5.51
N GLY A 201 33.04 3.38 5.20
CA GLY A 201 32.31 2.22 5.74
C GLY A 201 31.20 1.76 4.78
N VAL A 202 30.87 0.50 4.87
CA VAL A 202 29.69 -0.09 4.23
C VAL A 202 28.90 -0.80 5.33
N GLY A 203 27.58 -0.67 5.28
CA GLY A 203 26.66 -1.32 6.21
C GLY A 203 25.46 -1.91 5.49
N LEU A 204 24.87 -2.94 6.07
CA LEU A 204 23.66 -3.58 5.61
C LEU A 204 22.56 -3.42 6.67
N ALA A 205 21.39 -3.01 6.25
CA ALA A 205 20.21 -2.95 7.10
C ALA A 205 18.98 -3.42 6.32
N VAL A 206 17.99 -3.92 7.06
CA VAL A 206 16.75 -4.44 6.50
C VAL A 206 15.57 -3.63 6.99
N GLY A 207 14.67 -3.28 6.08
CA GLY A 207 13.42 -2.60 6.39
C GLY A 207 12.19 -3.44 6.07
N SER A 208 11.08 -3.15 6.75
CA SER A 208 9.77 -3.67 6.41
C SER A 208 8.70 -2.63 6.70
N TYR A 209 7.69 -2.59 5.85
CA TYR A 209 6.52 -1.75 6.06
C TYR A 209 5.26 -2.46 5.59
N LEU A 210 4.12 -2.12 6.17
CA LEU A 210 2.82 -2.68 5.78
C LEU A 210 2.27 -1.98 4.53
N SER A 211 1.55 -2.73 3.71
CA SER A 211 0.74 -2.22 2.60
C SER A 211 -0.73 -2.32 2.98
N GLY A 212 -1.37 -1.16 3.17
CA GLY A 212 -2.74 -1.05 3.65
C GLY A 212 -2.84 -0.40 5.03
N ALA A 213 -4.06 -0.03 5.43
CA ALA A 213 -4.33 0.58 6.74
C ALA A 213 -4.34 -0.49 7.83
N GLY A 214 -3.25 -0.58 8.59
CA GLY A 214 -3.01 -1.69 9.50
C GLY A 214 -3.67 -1.61 10.88
N LEU A 215 -4.25 -0.48 11.30
CA LEU A 215 -4.83 -0.37 12.63
C LEU A 215 -6.31 -0.78 12.66
N PRO A 216 -6.71 -1.60 13.64
CA PRO A 216 -8.12 -1.97 13.82
C PRO A 216 -9.08 -0.79 13.97
N ILE A 217 -8.60 0.36 14.44
CA ILE A 217 -9.40 1.58 14.60
C ILE A 217 -9.90 2.18 13.28
N TYR A 218 -9.24 1.90 12.18
CA TYR A 218 -9.66 2.36 10.85
C TYR A 218 -10.58 1.37 10.15
N TRP A 219 -10.68 0.13 10.68
CA TRP A 219 -11.52 -0.87 10.06
C TRP A 219 -12.99 -0.62 10.38
N ASN A 220 -13.84 -0.65 9.36
CA ASN A 220 -15.29 -0.62 9.45
C ASN A 220 -15.88 -1.51 8.35
N LYS A 221 -17.19 -1.73 8.39
CA LYS A 221 -17.89 -2.57 7.41
C LYS A 221 -18.20 -1.87 6.09
N MET A 222 -18.01 -0.54 6.04
CA MET A 222 -18.21 0.22 4.80
C MET A 222 -17.07 -0.07 3.82
N PRO A 223 -17.31 0.07 2.51
CA PRO A 223 -16.25 0.01 1.54
C PRO A 223 -15.11 0.99 1.87
N HIS A 224 -13.88 0.50 1.89
CA HIS A 224 -12.71 1.36 2.12
C HIS A 224 -12.29 2.12 0.88
N THR A 225 -12.72 1.62 -0.29
CA THR A 225 -12.57 2.27 -1.60
C THR A 225 -13.61 1.72 -2.55
N SER A 226 -13.98 2.52 -3.55
CA SER A 226 -14.83 2.12 -4.66
C SER A 226 -14.31 2.73 -5.95
N VAL A 227 -14.56 2.04 -7.06
CA VAL A 227 -14.23 2.49 -8.42
C VAL A 227 -15.48 2.31 -9.29
N ASP A 228 -15.90 3.38 -9.94
CA ASP A 228 -16.96 3.34 -10.95
C ASP A 228 -16.34 3.33 -12.35
N LEU A 229 -16.80 2.42 -13.17
CA LEU A 229 -16.42 2.33 -14.58
C LEU A 229 -17.62 2.54 -15.48
N LYS A 230 -17.39 3.22 -16.60
CA LYS A 230 -18.34 3.39 -17.69
C LYS A 230 -17.63 3.21 -19.02
N ILE A 231 -18.25 2.45 -19.92
CA ILE A 231 -17.81 2.36 -21.32
C ILE A 231 -18.81 3.14 -22.16
N ASP A 232 -18.33 4.00 -23.05
CA ASP A 232 -19.14 4.72 -24.01
C ASP A 232 -19.25 3.95 -25.34
N ARG A 233 -20.13 4.41 -26.24
CA ARG A 233 -20.35 3.79 -27.56
C ARG A 233 -19.14 3.77 -28.49
N GLY A 234 -18.18 4.66 -28.25
CA GLY A 234 -16.90 4.68 -28.97
C GLY A 234 -15.87 3.72 -28.43
N GLY A 235 -16.19 2.97 -27.36
CA GLY A 235 -15.25 2.08 -26.68
C GLY A 235 -14.36 2.79 -25.66
N GLY A 236 -14.52 4.10 -25.45
CA GLY A 236 -13.79 4.87 -24.44
C GLY A 236 -14.21 4.43 -23.04
N VAL A 237 -13.24 4.19 -22.16
CA VAL A 237 -13.49 3.78 -20.78
C VAL A 237 -13.24 4.95 -19.84
N THR A 238 -14.23 5.29 -19.01
CA THR A 238 -14.06 6.28 -17.93
C THR A 238 -14.03 5.57 -16.59
N ALA A 239 -12.96 5.79 -15.80
CA ALA A 239 -12.81 5.31 -14.43
C ALA A 239 -12.90 6.47 -13.45
N LYS A 240 -13.78 6.35 -12.45
CA LYS A 240 -13.95 7.34 -11.38
C LYS A 240 -13.51 6.77 -10.04
N CYS A 241 -12.67 7.50 -9.31
CA CYS A 241 -12.18 7.10 -8.00
C CYS A 241 -11.86 8.33 -7.14
N MET A 242 -12.16 8.28 -5.84
CA MET A 242 -11.81 9.38 -4.91
C MET A 242 -10.33 9.34 -4.47
N GLN A 243 -9.57 8.32 -4.81
CA GLN A 243 -8.15 8.30 -4.50
C GLN A 243 -7.42 9.51 -5.10
N ILE A 244 -6.36 9.97 -4.44
CA ILE A 244 -5.59 11.15 -4.84
C ILE A 244 -4.19 10.72 -5.25
N ASP A 245 -3.79 11.08 -6.48
CA ASP A 245 -2.39 11.00 -6.87
C ASP A 245 -1.63 12.20 -6.26
N ILE A 246 -0.71 11.90 -5.36
CA ILE A 246 0.16 12.88 -4.70
C ILE A 246 1.59 12.83 -5.26
N GLY A 247 1.77 12.27 -6.46
CA GLY A 247 3.04 12.05 -7.13
C GLY A 247 3.54 10.59 -7.09
N GLN A 248 2.73 9.66 -6.53
CA GLN A 248 3.10 8.23 -6.46
C GLN A 248 2.68 7.43 -7.70
N GLY A 249 2.00 8.03 -8.67
CA GLY A 249 1.62 7.38 -9.92
C GLY A 249 0.36 6.51 -9.83
N SER A 250 -0.50 6.73 -8.84
CA SER A 250 -1.71 5.91 -8.66
C SER A 250 -2.74 6.07 -9.76
N ASP A 251 -2.79 7.21 -10.42
CA ASP A 251 -3.64 7.42 -11.59
C ASP A 251 -3.24 6.48 -12.72
N SER A 252 -1.95 6.41 -13.03
CA SER A 252 -1.43 5.45 -14.03
C SER A 252 -1.71 4.00 -13.63
N VAL A 253 -1.56 3.66 -12.35
CA VAL A 253 -1.87 2.31 -11.84
C VAL A 253 -3.34 1.96 -12.01
N LEU A 254 -4.26 2.91 -11.79
CA LEU A 254 -5.70 2.71 -12.02
C LEU A 254 -5.98 2.41 -13.50
N ALA A 255 -5.46 3.25 -14.39
CA ALA A 255 -5.62 3.06 -15.83
C ALA A 255 -5.06 1.71 -16.30
N MET A 256 -3.85 1.35 -15.88
CA MET A 256 -3.22 0.06 -16.20
C MET A 256 -4.04 -1.13 -15.67
N THR A 257 -4.55 -1.05 -14.44
CA THR A 257 -5.33 -2.13 -13.83
C THR A 257 -6.64 -2.38 -14.59
N VAL A 258 -7.34 -1.32 -14.97
CA VAL A 258 -8.58 -1.42 -15.75
C VAL A 258 -8.30 -1.96 -17.15
N ALA A 259 -7.27 -1.42 -17.79
CA ALA A 259 -6.86 -1.80 -19.13
C ALA A 259 -6.45 -3.26 -19.22
N GLU A 260 -5.67 -3.76 -18.27
CA GLU A 260 -5.26 -5.17 -18.20
C GLU A 260 -6.46 -6.12 -18.14
N ILE A 261 -7.47 -5.81 -17.33
CA ILE A 261 -8.67 -6.65 -17.20
C ILE A 261 -9.55 -6.59 -18.46
N LEU A 262 -9.64 -5.43 -19.10
CA LEU A 262 -10.46 -5.24 -20.30
C LEU A 262 -9.72 -5.59 -21.60
N GLY A 263 -8.40 -5.78 -21.57
CA GLY A 263 -7.55 -6.08 -22.73
C GLY A 263 -7.39 -4.91 -23.68
N ILE A 264 -7.39 -3.67 -23.18
CA ILE A 264 -7.26 -2.42 -23.96
C ILE A 264 -5.97 -1.68 -23.63
N ASN A 265 -5.68 -0.59 -24.34
CA ASN A 265 -4.53 0.26 -24.01
C ASN A 265 -4.86 1.13 -22.78
N PRO A 266 -3.95 1.27 -21.80
CA PRO A 266 -4.14 2.19 -20.68
C PRO A 266 -4.42 3.65 -21.09
N ALA A 267 -3.96 4.09 -22.27
CA ALA A 267 -4.24 5.41 -22.80
C ALA A 267 -5.71 5.63 -23.19
N ASP A 268 -6.49 4.54 -23.38
CA ASP A 268 -7.92 4.59 -23.70
C ASP A 268 -8.80 4.70 -22.43
N VAL A 269 -8.17 4.74 -21.24
CA VAL A 269 -8.86 4.89 -19.96
C VAL A 269 -8.79 6.34 -19.48
N ASN A 270 -9.92 7.04 -19.53
CA ASN A 270 -10.08 8.39 -19.00
C ASN A 270 -10.30 8.34 -17.49
N LEU A 271 -9.59 9.16 -16.74
CA LEU A 271 -9.66 9.18 -15.29
C LEU A 271 -10.41 10.42 -14.79
N VAL A 272 -11.30 10.22 -13.83
CA VAL A 272 -11.93 11.28 -13.04
C VAL A 272 -11.68 10.95 -11.58
N CYS A 273 -10.72 11.67 -10.97
CA CYS A 273 -10.26 11.38 -9.62
C CYS A 273 -10.51 12.55 -8.68
N ALA A 274 -10.73 12.22 -7.40
CA ALA A 274 -10.68 13.16 -6.28
C ALA A 274 -11.61 14.40 -6.38
N ASP A 275 -12.87 14.16 -6.69
CA ASP A 275 -13.93 15.17 -6.69
C ASP A 275 -15.13 14.63 -5.90
N THR A 276 -15.46 15.24 -4.76
CA THR A 276 -16.49 14.76 -3.84
C THR A 276 -17.90 14.69 -4.42
N ASP A 277 -18.18 15.41 -5.50
CA ASP A 277 -19.51 15.39 -6.13
C ASP A 277 -19.66 14.29 -7.18
N THR A 278 -18.55 13.78 -7.73
CA THR A 278 -18.58 12.91 -8.91
C THR A 278 -17.91 11.56 -8.72
N THR A 279 -17.12 11.38 -7.66
CA THR A 279 -16.37 10.16 -7.44
C THR A 279 -16.91 9.37 -6.24
N PRO A 280 -16.84 8.02 -6.28
CA PRO A 280 -17.27 7.19 -5.18
C PRO A 280 -16.34 7.33 -3.97
N ILE A 281 -16.76 6.85 -2.81
CA ILE A 281 -16.01 6.96 -1.56
C ILE A 281 -14.65 6.26 -1.62
N ASP A 282 -13.64 6.90 -1.05
CA ASP A 282 -12.33 6.32 -0.71
C ASP A 282 -11.80 6.97 0.57
N LEU A 283 -11.06 6.23 1.40
CA LEU A 283 -10.50 6.72 2.65
C LEU A 283 -9.18 7.49 2.48
N GLY A 284 -8.70 7.67 1.26
CA GLY A 284 -7.53 8.50 0.94
C GLY A 284 -6.22 7.74 0.72
N ALA A 285 -5.21 8.47 0.23
CA ALA A 285 -3.88 7.95 -0.11
C ALA A 285 -2.94 8.00 1.09
N TYR A 286 -2.97 6.98 1.93
CA TYR A 286 -2.10 6.84 3.10
C TYR A 286 -1.72 5.38 3.34
N SER A 287 -0.69 5.12 4.16
CA SER A 287 -0.28 3.79 4.61
C SER A 287 -0.03 2.78 3.48
N SER A 288 0.46 3.24 2.33
CA SER A 288 0.71 2.42 1.13
C SER A 288 -0.49 1.57 0.69
N ARG A 289 -1.72 2.09 0.84
CA ARG A 289 -2.96 1.32 0.62
C ARG A 289 -3.53 1.42 -0.79
N VAL A 290 -3.19 2.47 -1.55
CA VAL A 290 -3.92 2.80 -2.79
C VAL A 290 -3.88 1.68 -3.81
N THR A 291 -2.71 1.23 -4.23
CA THR A 291 -2.58 0.15 -5.22
C THR A 291 -3.33 -1.11 -4.78
N PHE A 292 -3.21 -1.48 -3.50
CA PHE A 292 -3.88 -2.66 -2.96
C PHE A 292 -5.41 -2.48 -2.90
N MET A 293 -5.89 -1.41 -2.28
CA MET A 293 -7.33 -1.21 -2.06
C MET A 293 -8.06 -0.83 -3.35
N MET A 294 -7.61 0.26 -3.97
CA MET A 294 -8.17 0.74 -5.24
C MET A 294 -8.02 -0.30 -6.36
N GLY A 295 -6.85 -0.94 -6.46
CA GLY A 295 -6.60 -1.97 -7.47
C GLY A 295 -7.61 -3.12 -7.38
N ASN A 296 -7.91 -3.62 -6.18
CA ASN A 296 -8.93 -4.67 -6.01
C ASN A 296 -10.34 -4.17 -6.39
N ALA A 297 -10.71 -2.94 -6.04
CA ALA A 297 -11.99 -2.36 -6.44
C ALA A 297 -12.06 -2.17 -7.98
N ALA A 298 -10.97 -1.71 -8.60
CA ALA A 298 -10.87 -1.57 -10.05
C ALA A 298 -10.98 -2.92 -10.78
N ILE A 299 -10.30 -3.95 -10.27
CA ILE A 299 -10.39 -5.32 -10.80
C ILE A 299 -11.83 -5.84 -10.72
N GLU A 300 -12.51 -5.64 -9.61
CA GLU A 300 -13.92 -6.06 -9.46
C GLU A 300 -14.83 -5.34 -10.46
N ALA A 301 -14.71 -4.01 -10.57
CA ALA A 301 -15.51 -3.23 -11.52
C ALA A 301 -15.24 -3.67 -12.96
N ALA A 302 -13.97 -3.80 -13.36
CA ALA A 302 -13.59 -4.17 -14.71
C ALA A 302 -14.04 -5.61 -15.06
N LYS A 303 -13.94 -6.55 -14.12
CA LYS A 303 -14.46 -7.93 -14.31
C LYS A 303 -15.97 -7.93 -14.55
N LYS A 304 -16.75 -7.13 -13.83
CA LYS A 304 -18.20 -7.02 -14.03
C LYS A 304 -18.53 -6.53 -15.46
N LEU A 305 -17.80 -5.54 -15.96
CA LEU A 305 -17.97 -5.08 -17.36
C LEU A 305 -17.51 -6.14 -18.36
N ARG A 306 -16.34 -6.74 -18.14
CA ARG A 306 -15.83 -7.81 -19.00
C ARG A 306 -16.81 -8.99 -19.12
N MET A 307 -17.48 -9.36 -18.05
CA MET A 307 -18.52 -10.40 -18.09
C MET A 307 -19.68 -10.01 -19.00
N LYS A 308 -20.14 -8.75 -19.01
CA LYS A 308 -21.17 -8.28 -19.94
C LYS A 308 -20.69 -8.33 -21.40
N LEU A 309 -19.45 -7.91 -21.67
CA LEU A 309 -18.85 -8.02 -22.99
C LEU A 309 -18.77 -9.48 -23.46
N PHE A 310 -18.28 -10.36 -22.61
CA PHE A 310 -18.16 -11.79 -22.92
C PHE A 310 -19.51 -12.45 -23.17
N ALA A 311 -20.54 -12.13 -22.38
CA ALA A 311 -21.88 -12.68 -22.58
C ALA A 311 -22.52 -12.25 -23.91
N ALA A 312 -22.23 -11.02 -24.37
CA ALA A 312 -22.70 -10.56 -25.69
C ALA A 312 -21.91 -11.20 -26.85
N VAL A 313 -20.59 -11.33 -26.67
CA VAL A 313 -19.71 -11.99 -27.66
C VAL A 313 -20.01 -13.49 -27.77
N ALA A 314 -20.26 -14.17 -26.66
CA ALA A 314 -20.60 -15.58 -26.65
C ALA A 314 -21.88 -15.86 -27.46
N GLU A 315 -22.89 -15.00 -27.31
CA GLU A 315 -24.12 -15.09 -28.08
C GLU A 315 -23.89 -14.88 -29.60
N GLU A 316 -23.13 -13.85 -29.96
CA GLU A 316 -22.78 -13.55 -31.36
C GLU A 316 -21.98 -14.69 -32.01
N LEU A 317 -21.09 -15.32 -31.28
CA LEU A 317 -20.24 -16.41 -31.75
C LEU A 317 -20.89 -17.79 -31.59
N HIS A 318 -22.12 -17.86 -31.06
CA HIS A 318 -22.88 -19.09 -30.77
C HIS A 318 -22.13 -20.05 -29.84
N ILE A 319 -21.44 -19.52 -28.82
CA ILE A 319 -20.75 -20.29 -27.79
C ILE A 319 -21.74 -20.63 -26.68
N SER A 320 -21.84 -21.90 -26.31
CA SER A 320 -22.79 -22.31 -25.27
C SER A 320 -22.27 -22.01 -23.86
N ASP A 321 -23.18 -21.69 -22.94
CA ASP A 321 -22.84 -21.51 -21.51
C ASP A 321 -22.24 -22.81 -20.91
N GLU A 322 -22.64 -23.97 -21.43
CA GLU A 322 -22.09 -25.25 -21.02
C GLU A 322 -20.61 -25.40 -21.40
N ALA A 323 -20.22 -24.98 -22.61
CA ALA A 323 -18.84 -24.99 -23.08
C ALA A 323 -17.95 -24.04 -22.26
N LEU A 324 -18.47 -22.84 -21.95
CA LEU A 324 -17.78 -21.85 -21.11
C LEU A 324 -17.64 -22.36 -19.67
N SER A 325 -18.68 -22.92 -19.08
CA SER A 325 -18.67 -23.41 -17.70
C SER A 325 -17.77 -24.62 -17.50
N LYS A 326 -17.71 -25.52 -18.48
CA LYS A 326 -16.78 -26.67 -18.51
C LYS A 326 -15.34 -26.28 -18.85
N GLY A 327 -15.12 -25.03 -19.32
CA GLY A 327 -13.81 -24.56 -19.73
C GLY A 327 -13.27 -25.19 -21.02
N THR A 328 -14.14 -25.83 -21.81
CA THR A 328 -13.80 -26.37 -23.14
C THR A 328 -13.64 -25.27 -24.17
N GLU A 329 -14.34 -24.15 -23.97
CA GLU A 329 -14.20 -22.90 -24.70
C GLU A 329 -13.96 -21.74 -23.73
N ARG A 330 -13.22 -20.72 -24.15
CA ARG A 330 -12.90 -19.56 -23.34
C ARG A 330 -12.93 -18.27 -24.17
N LEU A 331 -13.24 -17.17 -23.50
CA LEU A 331 -13.08 -15.83 -24.04
C LEU A 331 -12.00 -15.10 -23.25
N GLN A 332 -11.10 -14.43 -23.94
CA GLN A 332 -10.04 -13.62 -23.34
C GLN A 332 -10.05 -12.22 -23.95
N SER A 333 -9.75 -11.22 -23.12
CA SER A 333 -9.53 -9.86 -23.58
C SER A 333 -8.05 -9.61 -23.74
N ALA A 334 -7.60 -9.28 -24.94
CA ALA A 334 -6.19 -9.01 -25.22
C ALA A 334 -6.03 -8.06 -26.42
N ALA A 335 -5.11 -7.11 -26.32
CA ALA A 335 -4.72 -6.22 -27.43
C ALA A 335 -5.91 -5.56 -28.18
N GLY A 336 -6.93 -5.10 -27.45
CA GLY A 336 -8.10 -4.44 -28.02
C GLY A 336 -9.08 -5.40 -28.71
N GLN A 337 -9.00 -6.70 -28.42
CA GLN A 337 -9.87 -7.73 -28.98
C GLN A 337 -10.41 -8.65 -27.88
N ILE A 338 -11.53 -9.30 -28.17
CA ILE A 338 -11.98 -10.47 -27.43
C ILE A 338 -11.72 -11.69 -28.31
N VAL A 339 -10.85 -12.54 -27.83
CA VAL A 339 -10.34 -13.73 -28.50
C VAL A 339 -11.10 -14.94 -28.01
N HIS A 340 -11.57 -15.79 -28.93
CA HIS A 340 -12.17 -17.07 -28.62
C HIS A 340 -11.15 -18.20 -28.72
N GLU A 341 -11.07 -19.00 -27.69
CA GLU A 341 -10.20 -20.19 -27.58
C GLU A 341 -11.05 -21.45 -27.40
N ALA A 342 -10.67 -22.50 -28.11
CA ALA A 342 -11.21 -23.85 -27.92
C ALA A 342 -10.06 -24.85 -27.86
N ALA A 343 -10.18 -25.85 -26.98
CA ALA A 343 -9.12 -26.84 -26.73
C ALA A 343 -7.74 -26.24 -26.43
N GLY A 344 -7.71 -25.04 -25.78
CA GLY A 344 -6.48 -24.35 -25.39
C GLY A 344 -5.76 -23.60 -26.51
N ALA A 345 -6.39 -23.43 -27.67
CA ALA A 345 -5.83 -22.68 -28.82
C ALA A 345 -6.85 -21.64 -29.35
N PRO A 346 -6.36 -20.48 -29.87
CA PRO A 346 -7.21 -19.50 -30.55
C PRO A 346 -7.92 -20.11 -31.77
N THR A 347 -9.22 -19.85 -31.89
CA THR A 347 -10.03 -20.36 -33.01
C THR A 347 -10.02 -19.47 -34.23
N GLY A 348 -9.42 -18.27 -34.16
CA GLY A 348 -9.49 -17.24 -35.18
C GLY A 348 -10.80 -16.43 -35.17
N LYS A 349 -11.77 -16.78 -34.34
CA LYS A 349 -13.01 -16.04 -34.17
C LYS A 349 -12.80 -14.91 -33.15
N ASN A 350 -12.31 -13.76 -33.59
CA ASN A 350 -12.01 -12.62 -32.73
C ASN A 350 -12.94 -11.48 -33.04
N LEU A 351 -13.38 -10.75 -32.02
CA LEU A 351 -14.13 -9.50 -32.17
C LEU A 351 -13.30 -8.34 -31.63
N SER A 352 -13.34 -7.19 -32.30
CA SER A 352 -12.73 -5.97 -31.75
C SER A 352 -13.46 -5.57 -30.46
N PHE A 353 -12.73 -4.90 -29.56
CA PHE A 353 -13.33 -4.37 -28.31
C PHE A 353 -14.54 -3.49 -28.61
N LEU A 354 -14.45 -2.63 -29.63
CA LEU A 354 -15.55 -1.76 -30.03
C LEU A 354 -16.78 -2.58 -30.44
N ARG A 355 -16.59 -3.64 -31.27
CA ARG A 355 -17.73 -4.50 -31.69
C ARG A 355 -18.36 -5.21 -30.49
N ALA A 356 -17.57 -5.66 -29.54
CA ALA A 356 -18.07 -6.26 -28.30
C ALA A 356 -18.86 -5.25 -27.45
N VAL A 357 -18.44 -3.98 -27.42
CA VAL A 357 -19.15 -2.89 -26.74
C VAL A 357 -20.51 -2.65 -27.40
N GLU A 358 -20.58 -2.56 -28.73
CA GLU A 358 -21.85 -2.39 -29.47
C GLU A 358 -22.85 -3.51 -29.16
N LEU A 359 -22.40 -4.76 -29.21
CA LEU A 359 -23.22 -5.94 -28.90
C LEU A 359 -23.71 -5.93 -27.44
N ALA A 360 -22.80 -5.63 -26.51
CA ALA A 360 -23.14 -5.59 -25.10
C ALA A 360 -24.07 -4.42 -24.76
N GLU A 361 -23.91 -3.25 -25.40
CA GLU A 361 -24.81 -2.12 -25.19
C GLU A 361 -26.21 -2.41 -25.76
N ALA A 362 -26.28 -3.09 -26.89
CA ALA A 362 -27.57 -3.53 -27.47
C ALA A 362 -28.30 -4.50 -26.54
N LYS A 363 -27.56 -5.38 -25.84
CA LYS A 363 -28.12 -6.40 -24.96
C LYS A 363 -28.45 -5.86 -23.55
N PHE A 364 -27.58 -5.07 -22.98
CA PHE A 364 -27.64 -4.69 -21.56
C PHE A 364 -27.91 -3.19 -21.31
N GLY A 365 -27.99 -2.39 -22.36
CA GLY A 365 -28.08 -0.94 -22.27
C GLY A 365 -26.75 -0.34 -21.88
N GLN A 366 -26.77 0.77 -21.14
CA GLN A 366 -25.56 1.49 -20.74
C GLN A 366 -24.57 0.58 -19.97
N LEU A 367 -23.33 0.54 -20.44
CA LEU A 367 -22.28 -0.26 -19.83
C LEU A 367 -21.62 0.49 -18.68
N SER A 368 -22.03 0.16 -17.47
CA SER A 368 -21.44 0.70 -16.25
C SER A 368 -21.33 -0.38 -15.18
N SER A 369 -20.39 -0.18 -14.25
CA SER A 369 -20.20 -1.05 -13.09
C SER A 369 -19.53 -0.30 -11.95
N THR A 370 -19.80 -0.74 -10.73
CA THR A 370 -19.08 -0.33 -9.52
C THR A 370 -18.38 -1.54 -8.91
N GLY A 371 -17.12 -1.38 -8.58
CA GLY A 371 -16.37 -2.30 -7.73
C GLY A 371 -16.05 -1.64 -6.39
N SER A 372 -16.08 -2.42 -5.33
CA SER A 372 -15.80 -1.94 -3.98
C SER A 372 -14.90 -2.92 -3.26
N PHE A 373 -14.03 -2.42 -2.40
CA PHE A 373 -13.14 -3.27 -1.64
C PHE A 373 -13.09 -2.88 -0.16
N THR A 374 -13.30 -3.89 0.68
CA THR A 374 -13.05 -3.84 2.11
C THR A 374 -12.10 -4.98 2.46
N PRO A 375 -10.90 -4.69 2.98
CA PRO A 375 -9.95 -5.75 3.29
C PRO A 375 -10.46 -6.62 4.43
N GLN A 376 -10.08 -7.89 4.43
CA GLN A 376 -10.42 -8.82 5.51
C GLN A 376 -9.81 -8.34 6.83
N LYS A 377 -10.54 -8.49 7.92
CA LYS A 377 -10.05 -8.22 9.27
C LYS A 377 -9.12 -9.36 9.69
N LEU A 378 -7.83 -9.14 9.60
CA LEU A 378 -6.78 -10.12 9.97
C LEU A 378 -6.25 -9.89 11.39
N GLY A 379 -7.11 -9.54 12.34
CA GLY A 379 -6.71 -9.38 13.74
C GLY A 379 -6.60 -10.74 14.43
N GLY A 380 -5.58 -10.90 15.29
CA GLY A 380 -5.49 -12.01 16.23
C GLY A 380 -6.54 -11.93 17.36
N PRO A 381 -6.58 -12.93 18.24
CA PRO A 381 -7.59 -13.04 19.30
C PRO A 381 -7.49 -11.97 20.39
N TYR A 382 -6.36 -11.26 20.48
CA TYR A 382 -6.14 -10.24 21.54
C TYR A 382 -6.59 -8.85 21.10
N LYS A 383 -7.28 -8.13 21.98
CA LYS A 383 -7.51 -6.69 21.83
C LYS A 383 -6.16 -5.99 21.71
N GLY A 384 -5.92 -5.34 20.56
CA GLY A 384 -4.67 -4.62 20.29
C GLY A 384 -3.49 -5.44 19.76
N SER A 385 -3.62 -6.77 19.62
CA SER A 385 -2.59 -7.61 18.98
C SER A 385 -2.64 -7.57 17.45
N GLY A 386 -3.80 -7.25 16.89
CA GLY A 386 -3.97 -7.18 15.45
C GLY A 386 -3.55 -5.84 14.90
N VAL A 387 -2.54 -5.80 14.05
CA VAL A 387 -2.58 -4.85 12.95
C VAL A 387 -3.80 -5.26 12.16
N GLY A 388 -4.69 -4.32 11.85
CA GLY A 388 -5.87 -4.61 11.06
C GLY A 388 -5.51 -5.30 9.74
N PRO A 389 -6.41 -5.40 8.79
CA PRO A 389 -6.29 -6.25 7.61
C PRO A 389 -5.12 -5.80 6.72
N THR A 390 -3.93 -6.20 7.08
CA THR A 390 -2.75 -6.00 6.25
C THR A 390 -2.41 -7.32 5.59
N PRO A 391 -2.73 -7.49 4.32
CA PRO A 391 -2.46 -8.74 3.62
C PRO A 391 -1.02 -8.85 3.13
N ALA A 392 -0.27 -7.76 3.11
CA ALA A 392 1.08 -7.74 2.58
C ALA A 392 2.01 -6.81 3.36
N TYR A 393 3.28 -7.17 3.38
CA TYR A 393 4.39 -6.33 3.84
C TYR A 393 5.32 -6.08 2.67
N SER A 394 5.80 -4.84 2.55
CA SER A 394 6.92 -4.53 1.67
C SER A 394 8.22 -4.65 2.47
N TYR A 395 9.25 -5.22 1.84
CA TYR A 395 10.57 -5.42 2.41
C TYR A 395 11.63 -4.68 1.58
N SER A 396 12.67 -4.19 2.23
CA SER A 396 13.82 -3.50 1.61
C SER A 396 15.10 -3.71 2.41
#